data_58f50fdf0b61901e6eb8fbbfd0e6fd3e
#
_entry.id   58f50fdf0b61901e6eb8fbbfd0e6fd3e
#
_cell.length_a   1.000
_cell.length_b   1.000
_cell.length_c   1.000
_cell.angle_alpha   90.00
_cell.angle_beta   90.00
_cell.angle_gamma   90.00
#
_symmetry.space_group_name_H-M   'P 1'
#
loop_
_entity.id
_entity.type
_entity.pdbx_description
1 polymer ?
#
loop_
_entity_poly.entity_id
_entity_poly.type
_entity_poly.pdbx_seq_one_letter_code
_entity_poly.pdbx_strand_id
1 'polypeptide(L)'
;YWSSPFFNDSVSDNIMSKLAGRENNDWHLLYKTTWEISAKKKVSLSYDASMNINQGYFMPRAFASTYFPYRYMNILDNYNTITRDTRLLNMNWTHTLSNRSFYELNVGRFTTMEHSAVQDLHWTEYQQRLDLEPINYNLDDTDLDGNIFITYGDEFYDTGFAPEWYDLSSENTRMDIDWTIHTRSGHKLKTGFEHTITDIQVLDIDEPWSGSSGFGANYDYYNAKTYFGAFYLQDRIIFEGMTLNIGLRNDYWIPGRYVEDAINDTSSIIITEKARDIFQKETFDFPWFGNPYKMKARLSPRFGISHPITDNDVLYFYYGHFSQLPTFQYVYAKINSKAQSTYQVFGNPNLNPKTTVQYELGVKHRFSEDQVLELKAYWKDMFDYETSQTIRPSNPKYAHLSFNMYFNADYARARGIEAILKSRLLTNWYVDLNFNYSIVTGKSSSPLDNLLVQAGRLSEKPLGESYMSWDRPLHVFTNLSYSHPN
;
A
#
# COMPACT_ATOMS: atom_id res chain seq x y z
N TYR A 1 -15.04 1.06 -20.83
CA TYR A 1 -15.10 -0.11 -21.71
C TYR A 1 -14.05 -1.13 -21.28
N TRP A 2 -14.51 -2.15 -20.60
CA TRP A 2 -13.68 -3.24 -20.12
C TRP A 2 -13.56 -4.32 -21.20
N SER A 3 -12.61 -4.21 -22.09
CA SER A 3 -12.25 -5.32 -22.96
C SER A 3 -11.18 -6.15 -22.27
N SER A 4 -11.57 -7.31 -21.74
CA SER A 4 -10.59 -8.31 -21.32
C SER A 4 -9.79 -8.76 -22.54
N PRO A 5 -8.45 -8.67 -22.55
CA PRO A 5 -7.65 -9.11 -23.69
C PRO A 5 -7.72 -10.61 -23.96
N PHE A 6 -8.38 -11.39 -23.11
CA PHE A 6 -8.53 -12.84 -23.22
C PHE A 6 -9.94 -13.33 -23.52
N PHE A 7 -10.95 -12.49 -23.34
CA PHE A 7 -12.33 -12.83 -23.67
C PHE A 7 -12.88 -11.81 -24.62
N ASN A 8 -13.51 -12.29 -25.67
CA ASN A 8 -14.28 -11.44 -26.57
C ASN A 8 -15.39 -10.75 -25.75
N ASP A 9 -15.64 -9.47 -25.94
CA ASP A 9 -16.58 -8.65 -25.15
C ASP A 9 -17.92 -9.37 -24.92
N SER A 10 -18.42 -10.12 -25.93
CA SER A 10 -19.67 -10.90 -25.84
C SER A 10 -19.62 -12.07 -24.84
N VAL A 11 -18.45 -12.61 -24.51
CA VAL A 11 -18.31 -13.71 -23.52
C VAL A 11 -18.19 -13.14 -22.11
N SER A 12 -17.48 -12.05 -21.96
CA SER A 12 -17.38 -11.28 -20.72
C SER A 12 -18.76 -10.79 -20.26
N ASP A 13 -19.50 -10.14 -21.14
CA ASP A 13 -20.86 -9.63 -20.88
C ASP A 13 -21.85 -10.76 -20.53
N ASN A 14 -21.75 -11.91 -21.18
CA ASN A 14 -22.62 -13.06 -20.89
C ASN A 14 -22.32 -13.71 -19.52
N ILE A 15 -21.09 -13.71 -19.08
CA ILE A 15 -20.73 -14.24 -17.75
C ILE A 15 -21.09 -13.22 -16.68
N MET A 16 -20.76 -11.94 -16.89
CA MET A 16 -20.99 -10.87 -15.93
C MET A 16 -22.50 -10.64 -15.68
N SER A 17 -23.34 -10.73 -16.73
CA SER A 17 -24.80 -10.58 -16.58
C SER A 17 -25.48 -11.71 -15.78
N LYS A 18 -24.77 -12.84 -15.55
CA LYS A 18 -25.29 -13.97 -14.75
C LYS A 18 -24.83 -13.95 -13.30
N LEU A 19 -23.92 -13.05 -12.94
CA LEU A 19 -23.44 -12.90 -11.57
C LEU A 19 -24.30 -11.87 -10.85
N ALA A 20 -24.83 -12.28 -9.67
CA ALA A 20 -25.60 -11.37 -8.85
C ALA A 20 -24.67 -10.29 -8.27
N GLY A 21 -24.87 -9.02 -8.65
CA GLY A 21 -24.03 -7.90 -8.22
C GLY A 21 -24.03 -7.65 -6.71
N ARG A 22 -25.02 -8.20 -6.00
CA ARG A 22 -25.16 -8.09 -4.53
C ARG A 22 -24.43 -9.18 -3.75
N GLU A 23 -23.96 -10.22 -4.42
CA GLU A 23 -23.21 -11.30 -3.82
C GLU A 23 -21.71 -11.02 -3.94
N ASN A 24 -20.94 -11.60 -3.06
CA ASN A 24 -19.49 -11.59 -3.18
C ASN A 24 -19.07 -12.77 -4.06
N ASN A 25 -18.82 -12.49 -5.33
CA ASN A 25 -18.36 -13.48 -6.29
C ASN A 25 -16.82 -13.40 -6.37
N ASP A 26 -16.16 -14.46 -5.98
CA ASP A 26 -14.70 -14.54 -5.97
C ASP A 26 -14.24 -15.74 -6.81
N TRP A 27 -13.39 -15.47 -7.79
CA TRP A 27 -12.82 -16.43 -8.71
C TRP A 27 -11.32 -16.39 -8.64
N HIS A 28 -10.71 -17.54 -8.51
CA HIS A 28 -9.27 -17.66 -8.48
C HIS A 28 -8.79 -18.81 -9.36
N LEU A 29 -7.82 -18.53 -10.24
CA LEU A 29 -7.16 -19.51 -11.11
C LEU A 29 -5.65 -19.42 -10.88
N LEU A 30 -5.05 -20.54 -10.48
CA LEU A 30 -3.60 -20.68 -10.39
C LEU A 30 -3.13 -21.79 -11.33
N TYR A 31 -2.22 -21.45 -12.23
CA TYR A 31 -1.52 -22.40 -13.08
C TYR A 31 -0.02 -22.25 -12.89
N LYS A 32 0.69 -23.37 -12.70
CA LYS A 32 2.15 -23.38 -12.62
C LYS A 32 2.71 -24.60 -13.34
N THR A 33 3.71 -24.35 -14.16
CA THR A 33 4.48 -25.41 -14.81
C THR A 33 5.97 -25.19 -14.61
N THR A 34 6.72 -26.28 -14.55
CA THR A 34 8.17 -26.26 -14.33
C THR A 34 8.81 -27.25 -15.27
N TRP A 35 9.83 -26.80 -15.99
CA TRP A 35 10.64 -27.64 -16.88
C TRP A 35 12.09 -27.66 -16.39
N GLU A 36 12.60 -28.87 -16.20
CA GLU A 36 14.01 -29.11 -15.97
C GLU A 36 14.68 -29.43 -17.32
N ILE A 37 15.20 -28.36 -17.96
CA ILE A 37 15.84 -28.47 -19.27
C ILE A 37 17.11 -29.32 -19.16
N SER A 38 17.81 -29.26 -18.04
CA SER A 38 18.94 -30.07 -17.68
C SER A 38 19.15 -30.05 -16.16
N ALA A 39 20.04 -30.89 -15.63
CA ALA A 39 20.42 -30.89 -14.21
C ALA A 39 20.90 -29.51 -13.68
N LYS A 40 21.22 -28.56 -14.58
CA LYS A 40 21.72 -27.22 -14.23
C LYS A 40 20.76 -26.08 -14.60
N LYS A 41 19.71 -26.36 -15.37
CA LYS A 41 18.83 -25.33 -15.94
C LYS A 41 17.38 -25.69 -15.71
N LYS A 42 16.67 -24.77 -15.04
CA LYS A 42 15.25 -24.93 -14.72
C LYS A 42 14.51 -23.64 -15.09
N VAL A 43 13.34 -23.78 -15.67
CA VAL A 43 12.40 -22.68 -15.92
C VAL A 43 11.06 -23.02 -15.30
N SER A 44 10.45 -22.05 -14.64
CA SER A 44 9.09 -22.15 -14.14
C SER A 44 8.27 -21.01 -14.71
N LEU A 45 7.06 -21.31 -15.17
CA LEU A 45 6.06 -20.34 -15.60
C LEU A 45 4.85 -20.47 -14.70
N SER A 46 4.36 -19.38 -14.15
CA SER A 46 3.13 -19.34 -13.38
C SER A 46 2.20 -18.24 -13.87
N TYR A 47 0.92 -18.54 -13.87
CA TYR A 47 -0.16 -17.62 -14.14
C TYR A 47 -1.15 -17.69 -12.96
N ASP A 48 -1.43 -16.53 -12.36
CA ASP A 48 -2.37 -16.38 -11.28
C ASP A 48 -3.37 -15.30 -11.70
N ALA A 49 -4.66 -15.59 -11.59
CA ALA A 49 -5.71 -14.65 -11.92
C ALA A 49 -6.83 -14.73 -10.89
N SER A 50 -7.29 -13.59 -10.42
CA SER A 50 -8.48 -13.51 -9.57
C SER A 50 -9.41 -12.42 -10.04
N MET A 51 -10.71 -12.67 -9.89
CA MET A 51 -11.77 -11.71 -10.15
C MET A 51 -12.71 -11.70 -8.95
N ASN A 52 -12.94 -10.52 -8.40
CA ASN A 52 -13.89 -10.31 -7.32
C ASN A 52 -14.94 -9.29 -7.77
N ILE A 53 -16.21 -9.62 -7.60
CA ILE A 53 -17.37 -8.78 -7.94
C ILE A 53 -18.28 -8.72 -6.73
N ASN A 54 -18.51 -7.52 -6.22
CA ASN A 54 -19.40 -7.30 -5.07
C ASN A 54 -19.94 -5.88 -5.03
N GLN A 55 -20.95 -5.64 -4.21
CA GLN A 55 -21.48 -4.30 -3.95
C GLN A 55 -20.90 -3.63 -2.69
N GLY A 56 -19.84 -4.17 -2.11
CA GLY A 56 -19.18 -3.57 -0.96
C GLY A 56 -20.10 -3.47 0.27
N TYR A 57 -20.97 -4.46 0.50
CA TYR A 57 -21.86 -4.48 1.67
C TYR A 57 -21.06 -4.39 2.97
N PHE A 58 -21.09 -3.23 3.57
CA PHE A 58 -20.61 -3.02 4.93
C PHE A 58 -21.81 -3.06 5.88
N MET A 59 -21.78 -3.96 6.87
CA MET A 59 -22.72 -3.86 7.99
C MET A 59 -22.52 -2.51 8.67
N PRO A 60 -23.56 -1.66 8.78
CA PRO A 60 -23.42 -0.39 9.44
C PRO A 60 -23.16 -0.59 10.92
N ARG A 61 -22.16 0.03 11.45
CA ARG A 61 -22.20 0.43 12.83
C ARG A 61 -23.15 1.63 12.94
N ALA A 62 -24.03 1.58 13.91
CA ALA A 62 -25.21 2.42 14.10
C ALA A 62 -25.04 3.95 14.07
N PHE A 63 -23.90 4.50 13.65
CA PHE A 63 -23.59 5.94 13.67
C PHE A 63 -22.84 6.42 12.43
N ALA A 64 -22.84 5.65 11.37
CA ALA A 64 -21.99 5.98 10.25
C ALA A 64 -22.76 6.62 9.11
N SER A 65 -22.43 7.85 8.87
CA SER A 65 -22.32 8.56 7.62
C SER A 65 -23.34 8.26 6.52
N THR A 66 -23.70 9.28 5.83
CA THR A 66 -24.56 9.49 4.67
C THR A 66 -24.35 8.56 3.46
N TYR A 67 -23.36 7.64 3.47
CA TYR A 67 -22.96 6.80 2.34
C TYR A 67 -23.29 5.32 2.50
N PHE A 68 -24.26 4.99 3.33
CA PHE A 68 -24.58 3.62 3.61
C PHE A 68 -25.54 3.02 2.56
N PRO A 69 -25.32 1.79 2.05
CA PRO A 69 -26.21 1.13 1.11
C PRO A 69 -27.64 0.99 1.62
N TYR A 70 -27.85 1.04 2.93
CA TYR A 70 -29.13 1.01 3.57
C TYR A 70 -30.13 2.04 3.02
N ARG A 71 -29.68 3.24 2.69
CA ARG A 71 -30.53 4.26 2.06
C ARG A 71 -30.98 3.93 0.64
N TYR A 72 -30.32 2.94 0.01
CA TYR A 72 -30.66 2.42 -1.32
C TYR A 72 -31.52 1.14 -1.23
N MET A 73 -32.09 0.79 -0.05
CA MET A 73 -32.81 -0.46 0.14
C MET A 73 -33.97 -0.66 -0.84
N ASN A 74 -34.62 0.41 -1.27
CA ASN A 74 -35.70 0.37 -2.25
C ASN A 74 -35.19 0.27 -3.70
N ILE A 75 -33.94 0.70 -3.95
CA ILE A 75 -33.29 0.78 -5.27
C ILE A 75 -31.88 0.21 -5.24
N LEU A 76 -31.72 -1.01 -4.71
CA LEU A 76 -30.40 -1.63 -4.50
C LEU A 76 -29.56 -1.75 -5.79
N ASP A 77 -30.21 -1.86 -6.93
CA ASP A 77 -29.52 -1.91 -8.25
C ASP A 77 -28.85 -0.57 -8.61
N ASN A 78 -29.20 0.51 -7.92
CA ASN A 78 -28.62 1.84 -8.08
C ASN A 78 -27.44 2.12 -7.12
N TYR A 79 -26.97 1.10 -6.43
CA TYR A 79 -25.73 1.14 -5.66
C TYR A 79 -24.56 0.58 -6.46
N ASN A 80 -23.34 1.01 -6.16
CA ASN A 80 -22.15 0.62 -6.91
C ASN A 80 -21.86 -0.89 -6.85
N THR A 81 -21.55 -1.44 -8.01
CA THR A 81 -20.90 -2.74 -8.13
C THR A 81 -19.39 -2.51 -8.28
N ILE A 82 -18.61 -3.16 -7.43
CA ILE A 82 -17.16 -3.11 -7.46
C ILE A 82 -16.65 -4.38 -8.14
N THR A 83 -15.95 -4.22 -9.26
CA THR A 83 -15.29 -5.30 -9.97
C THR A 83 -13.79 -5.12 -9.86
N ARG A 84 -13.10 -6.10 -9.29
CA ARG A 84 -11.63 -6.12 -9.21
C ARG A 84 -11.09 -7.34 -9.95
N ASP A 85 -10.24 -7.10 -10.95
CA ASP A 85 -9.52 -8.14 -11.70
C ASP A 85 -8.03 -7.99 -11.44
N THR A 86 -7.37 -9.08 -11.02
CA THR A 86 -5.93 -9.11 -10.84
C THR A 86 -5.32 -10.27 -11.60
N ARG A 87 -4.19 -10.05 -12.26
CA ARG A 87 -3.48 -11.07 -13.03
C ARG A 87 -1.99 -10.95 -12.81
N LEU A 88 -1.35 -12.08 -12.57
CA LEU A 88 0.09 -12.22 -12.47
C LEU A 88 0.58 -13.26 -13.45
N LEU A 89 1.42 -12.85 -14.39
CA LEU A 89 2.23 -13.76 -15.21
C LEU A 89 3.66 -13.66 -14.71
N ASN A 90 4.26 -14.79 -14.34
CA ASN A 90 5.61 -14.81 -13.81
C ASN A 90 6.44 -15.95 -14.42
N MET A 91 7.67 -15.62 -14.83
CA MET A 91 8.68 -16.55 -15.31
C MET A 91 9.89 -16.51 -14.37
N ASN A 92 10.30 -17.66 -13.88
CA ASN A 92 11.52 -17.82 -13.10
C ASN A 92 12.48 -18.74 -13.85
N TRP A 93 13.72 -18.29 -14.05
CA TRP A 93 14.81 -19.04 -14.62
C TRP A 93 15.91 -19.20 -13.59
N THR A 94 16.33 -20.45 -13.35
CA THR A 94 17.48 -20.77 -12.49
C THR A 94 18.55 -21.48 -13.32
N HIS A 95 19.79 -21.02 -13.23
CA HIS A 95 20.93 -21.65 -13.89
C HIS A 95 22.10 -21.82 -12.94
N THR A 96 22.47 -23.07 -12.69
CA THR A 96 23.64 -23.46 -11.91
C THR A 96 24.88 -23.48 -12.82
N LEU A 97 25.74 -22.48 -12.66
CA LEU A 97 26.96 -22.34 -13.44
C LEU A 97 28.03 -23.36 -13.01
N SER A 98 28.13 -23.56 -11.70
CA SER A 98 29.06 -24.52 -11.08
C SER A 98 28.50 -24.97 -9.73
N ASN A 99 29.17 -25.92 -9.07
CA ASN A 99 28.79 -26.37 -7.71
C ASN A 99 28.81 -25.25 -6.65
N ARG A 100 29.29 -24.03 -7.01
CA ARG A 100 29.42 -22.89 -6.11
C ARG A 100 28.81 -21.64 -6.61
N SER A 101 28.23 -21.63 -7.81
CA SER A 101 27.71 -20.41 -8.42
C SER A 101 26.45 -20.72 -9.21
N PHE A 102 25.40 -19.94 -8.94
CA PHE A 102 24.16 -19.96 -9.69
C PHE A 102 23.56 -18.57 -9.80
N TYR A 103 22.76 -18.34 -10.81
CA TYR A 103 21.94 -17.14 -10.91
C TYR A 103 20.48 -17.49 -11.15
N GLU A 104 19.62 -16.57 -10.73
CA GLU A 104 18.18 -16.61 -10.89
C GLU A 104 17.75 -15.34 -11.61
N LEU A 105 16.89 -15.50 -12.61
CA LEU A 105 16.22 -14.41 -13.30
C LEU A 105 14.72 -14.58 -13.08
N ASN A 106 14.08 -13.57 -12.57
CA ASN A 106 12.64 -13.52 -12.41
C ASN A 106 12.08 -12.34 -13.23
N VAL A 107 11.07 -12.62 -14.05
CA VAL A 107 10.35 -11.60 -14.83
C VAL A 107 8.86 -11.81 -14.61
N GLY A 108 8.20 -10.80 -14.10
CA GLY A 108 6.78 -10.83 -13.78
C GLY A 108 6.04 -9.62 -14.33
N ARG A 109 4.78 -9.83 -14.72
CA ARG A 109 3.83 -8.77 -15.04
C ARG A 109 2.60 -8.97 -14.18
N PHE A 110 2.31 -7.98 -13.35
CA PHE A 110 1.14 -7.94 -12.48
C PHE A 110 0.23 -6.79 -12.92
N THR A 111 -1.02 -7.11 -13.21
CA THR A 111 -2.04 -6.12 -13.55
C THR A 111 -3.15 -6.15 -12.50
N THR A 112 -3.61 -4.99 -12.11
CA THR A 112 -4.79 -4.80 -11.27
C THR A 112 -5.69 -3.80 -11.96
N MET A 113 -6.95 -4.15 -12.10
CA MET A 113 -8.01 -3.27 -12.56
C MET A 113 -9.13 -3.30 -11.53
N GLU A 114 -9.60 -2.13 -11.15
CA GLU A 114 -10.74 -1.97 -10.26
C GLU A 114 -11.70 -0.96 -10.86
N HIS A 115 -12.93 -1.37 -11.01
CA HIS A 115 -14.00 -0.55 -11.52
C HIS A 115 -15.16 -0.56 -10.53
N SER A 116 -15.64 0.63 -10.15
CA SER A 116 -16.80 0.80 -9.28
C SER A 116 -17.79 1.73 -9.94
N ALA A 117 -18.91 1.18 -10.38
CA ALA A 117 -19.96 1.94 -11.05
C ALA A 117 -21.33 1.34 -10.73
N VAL A 118 -22.37 2.16 -10.89
CA VAL A 118 -23.75 1.68 -10.84
C VAL A 118 -24.11 1.12 -12.22
N GLN A 119 -24.47 -0.18 -12.28
CA GLN A 119 -24.92 -0.87 -13.50
C GLN A 119 -23.93 -0.72 -14.69
N ASP A 120 -22.64 -0.52 -14.42
CA ASP A 120 -21.60 -0.29 -15.42
C ASP A 120 -21.85 0.95 -16.31
N LEU A 121 -22.61 1.92 -15.79
CA LEU A 121 -22.92 3.16 -16.50
C LEU A 121 -21.70 4.09 -16.52
N HIS A 122 -21.57 4.85 -17.60
CA HIS A 122 -20.62 5.94 -17.67
C HIS A 122 -21.01 7.07 -16.71
N TRP A 123 -20.06 7.75 -16.09
CA TRP A 123 -20.33 8.80 -15.09
C TRP A 123 -21.24 9.93 -15.60
N THR A 124 -21.26 10.20 -16.90
CA THR A 124 -22.12 11.23 -17.51
C THR A 124 -23.59 10.85 -17.54
N GLU A 125 -23.92 9.59 -17.27
CA GLU A 125 -25.30 9.07 -17.24
C GLU A 125 -25.89 9.04 -15.83
N TYR A 126 -25.07 9.41 -14.83
CA TYR A 126 -25.47 9.41 -13.43
C TYR A 126 -26.50 10.50 -13.13
N GLN A 127 -27.46 10.14 -12.28
CA GLN A 127 -28.53 11.02 -11.82
C GLN A 127 -28.46 11.23 -10.32
N GLN A 128 -28.80 12.44 -9.90
CA GLN A 128 -28.87 12.77 -8.48
C GLN A 128 -29.87 11.86 -7.76
N ARG A 129 -29.47 11.38 -6.59
CA ARG A 129 -30.34 10.62 -5.69
C ARG A 129 -31.36 11.52 -5.03
N LEU A 130 -32.61 11.06 -5.00
CA LEU A 130 -33.72 11.78 -4.39
C LEU A 130 -34.54 10.82 -3.52
N ASP A 131 -34.96 11.32 -2.38
CA ASP A 131 -35.97 10.76 -1.52
C ASP A 131 -37.27 11.54 -1.83
N LEU A 132 -38.22 10.88 -2.49
CA LEU A 132 -39.43 11.49 -3.05
C LEU A 132 -40.69 11.18 -2.23
N GLU A 133 -40.53 10.47 -1.12
CA GLU A 133 -41.67 10.17 -0.25
C GLU A 133 -42.38 11.45 0.19
N PRO A 134 -43.71 11.40 0.37
CA PRO A 134 -44.47 12.55 0.79
C PRO A 134 -43.98 13.06 2.13
N ILE A 135 -43.90 14.38 2.24
CA ILE A 135 -43.50 15.08 3.45
C ILE A 135 -44.35 14.60 4.63
N ASN A 136 -43.72 13.94 5.58
CA ASN A 136 -44.39 13.56 6.84
C ASN A 136 -44.34 14.76 7.77
N TYR A 137 -45.48 15.47 7.89
CA TYR A 137 -45.61 16.56 8.85
C TYR A 137 -45.91 15.95 10.22
N ASN A 138 -44.95 15.97 11.12
CA ASN A 138 -45.20 15.76 12.53
C ASN A 138 -45.43 17.13 13.17
N LEU A 139 -46.69 17.55 13.21
CA LEU A 139 -47.08 18.85 13.74
C LEU A 139 -46.86 19.00 15.26
N ASP A 140 -46.61 17.89 15.93
CA ASP A 140 -46.34 17.82 17.38
C ASP A 140 -44.86 17.88 17.71
N ASP A 141 -44.00 17.80 16.70
CA ASP A 141 -42.54 17.80 16.89
C ASP A 141 -41.99 19.21 16.58
N THR A 142 -41.66 19.96 17.62
CA THR A 142 -41.06 21.28 17.50
C THR A 142 -39.66 21.27 18.08
N ASP A 143 -38.75 22.05 17.49
CA ASP A 143 -37.45 22.30 18.09
C ASP A 143 -37.56 23.14 19.37
N LEU A 144 -36.44 23.36 20.06
CA LEU A 144 -36.38 24.16 21.29
C LEU A 144 -36.80 25.60 21.07
N ASP A 145 -36.83 26.11 19.84
CA ASP A 145 -37.24 27.48 19.46
C ASP A 145 -38.71 27.54 19.02
N GLY A 146 -39.40 26.37 19.02
CA GLY A 146 -40.82 26.28 18.67
C GLY A 146 -41.10 26.18 17.18
N ASN A 147 -40.09 25.92 16.35
CA ASN A 147 -40.26 25.72 14.91
C ASN A 147 -40.73 24.28 14.62
N ILE A 148 -41.66 24.15 13.68
CA ILE A 148 -42.14 22.84 13.24
C ILE A 148 -41.02 22.08 12.54
N PHE A 149 -40.73 20.88 13.01
CA PHE A 149 -39.83 19.96 12.34
C PHE A 149 -40.50 19.39 11.08
N ILE A 150 -39.93 19.63 9.92
CA ILE A 150 -40.37 19.03 8.67
C ILE A 150 -39.32 17.98 8.30
N THR A 151 -39.64 16.70 8.44
CA THR A 151 -38.81 15.61 7.93
C THR A 151 -39.25 15.31 6.48
N TYR A 152 -38.32 15.48 5.55
CA TYR A 152 -38.56 15.15 4.14
C TYR A 152 -38.25 13.67 3.94
N GLY A 153 -39.25 12.92 3.38
CA GLY A 153 -39.07 11.53 3.03
C GLY A 153 -39.01 10.56 4.20
N ASP A 154 -38.74 9.30 3.88
CA ASP A 154 -38.55 8.19 4.85
C ASP A 154 -37.09 7.84 5.10
N GLU A 155 -36.16 8.66 4.61
CA GLU A 155 -34.69 8.46 4.63
C GLU A 155 -34.17 7.39 3.65
N PHE A 156 -35.03 6.80 2.82
CA PHE A 156 -34.61 5.91 1.72
C PHE A 156 -34.69 6.64 0.39
N TYR A 157 -33.77 6.28 -0.52
CA TYR A 157 -33.80 6.88 -1.87
C TYR A 157 -34.78 6.09 -2.74
N ASP A 158 -35.57 6.85 -3.55
CA ASP A 158 -36.52 6.32 -4.53
C ASP A 158 -35.94 6.34 -5.95
N THR A 159 -35.02 7.27 -6.23
CA THR A 159 -34.40 7.44 -7.52
C THR A 159 -32.94 7.88 -7.41
N GLY A 160 -32.24 7.82 -8.55
CA GLY A 160 -30.85 8.25 -8.65
C GLY A 160 -29.85 7.18 -8.26
N PHE A 161 -28.58 7.51 -8.29
CA PHE A 161 -27.46 6.58 -8.20
C PHE A 161 -26.56 6.88 -7.01
N ALA A 162 -25.76 5.91 -6.59
CA ALA A 162 -24.70 6.13 -5.64
C ALA A 162 -23.69 7.17 -6.17
N PRO A 163 -23.08 8.00 -5.30
CA PRO A 163 -22.35 9.19 -5.74
C PRO A 163 -20.98 8.91 -6.33
N GLU A 164 -20.46 7.72 -6.15
CA GLU A 164 -19.07 7.40 -6.51
C GLU A 164 -18.99 6.71 -7.87
N TRP A 165 -18.05 7.14 -8.70
CA TRP A 165 -17.60 6.44 -9.88
C TRP A 165 -16.07 6.34 -9.83
N TYR A 166 -15.53 5.13 -9.92
CA TYR A 166 -14.11 4.90 -9.74
C TYR A 166 -13.56 3.93 -10.77
N ASP A 167 -12.39 4.26 -11.31
CA ASP A 167 -11.65 3.39 -12.23
C ASP A 167 -10.15 3.46 -11.92
N LEU A 168 -9.55 2.29 -11.67
CA LEU A 168 -8.14 2.09 -11.46
C LEU A 168 -7.60 1.05 -12.44
N SER A 169 -6.54 1.40 -13.13
CA SER A 169 -5.70 0.47 -13.88
C SER A 169 -4.26 0.60 -13.41
N SER A 170 -3.65 -0.50 -12.99
CA SER A 170 -2.25 -0.55 -12.57
C SER A 170 -1.55 -1.75 -13.20
N GLU A 171 -0.48 -1.49 -13.91
CA GLU A 171 0.37 -2.50 -14.51
C GLU A 171 1.79 -2.40 -13.95
N ASN A 172 2.28 -3.48 -13.35
CA ASN A 172 3.62 -3.59 -12.80
C ASN A 172 4.40 -4.64 -13.58
N THR A 173 5.43 -4.23 -14.31
CA THR A 173 6.39 -5.14 -14.93
C THR A 173 7.67 -5.12 -14.12
N ARG A 174 8.05 -6.29 -13.58
CA ARG A 174 9.21 -6.45 -12.70
C ARG A 174 10.22 -7.42 -13.31
N MET A 175 11.50 -7.08 -13.16
CA MET A 175 12.64 -7.93 -13.49
C MET A 175 13.61 -7.96 -12.33
N ASP A 176 14.00 -9.14 -11.89
CA ASP A 176 14.98 -9.36 -10.83
C ASP A 176 16.06 -10.31 -11.35
N ILE A 177 17.32 -9.99 -11.08
CA ILE A 177 18.46 -10.86 -11.32
C ILE A 177 19.24 -10.99 -10.02
N ASP A 178 19.41 -12.22 -9.56
CA ASP A 178 20.18 -12.58 -8.38
C ASP A 178 21.34 -13.51 -8.77
N TRP A 179 22.54 -13.18 -8.34
CA TRP A 179 23.70 -14.05 -8.51
C TRP A 179 24.31 -14.40 -7.17
N THR A 180 24.42 -15.70 -6.89
CA THR A 180 25.00 -16.24 -5.66
C THR A 180 26.29 -17.01 -5.97
N ILE A 181 27.35 -16.72 -5.19
CA ILE A 181 28.66 -17.33 -5.29
C ILE A 181 29.10 -17.82 -3.90
N HIS A 182 29.49 -19.08 -3.78
CA HIS A 182 30.10 -19.65 -2.59
C HIS A 182 31.62 -19.77 -2.80
N THR A 183 32.42 -19.11 -1.99
CA THR A 183 33.87 -19.22 -2.04
C THR A 183 34.38 -20.40 -1.19
N ARG A 184 35.66 -20.78 -1.39
CA ARG A 184 36.31 -21.80 -0.54
C ARG A 184 36.64 -21.27 0.85
N SER A 185 36.75 -19.94 0.99
CA SER A 185 37.12 -19.24 2.24
C SER A 185 35.91 -18.95 3.16
N GLY A 186 34.75 -19.60 2.94
CA GLY A 186 33.59 -19.45 3.82
C GLY A 186 32.69 -18.24 3.51
N HIS A 187 32.94 -17.52 2.40
CA HIS A 187 32.08 -16.42 1.98
C HIS A 187 30.93 -16.92 1.10
N LYS A 188 29.73 -16.35 1.31
CA LYS A 188 28.59 -16.44 0.41
C LYS A 188 28.26 -15.04 -0.06
N LEU A 189 28.76 -14.71 -1.25
CA LEU A 189 28.45 -13.43 -1.90
C LEU A 189 27.11 -13.55 -2.64
N LYS A 190 26.23 -12.56 -2.45
CA LYS A 190 25.00 -12.39 -3.20
C LYS A 190 24.96 -10.97 -3.74
N THR A 191 24.75 -10.81 -5.04
CA THR A 191 24.50 -9.52 -5.68
C THR A 191 23.27 -9.62 -6.56
N GLY A 192 22.56 -8.54 -6.71
CA GLY A 192 21.38 -8.52 -7.55
C GLY A 192 20.98 -7.13 -8.00
N PHE A 193 20.11 -7.15 -8.97
CA PHE A 193 19.45 -5.97 -9.54
C PHE A 193 17.96 -6.23 -9.62
N GLU A 194 17.18 -5.27 -9.17
CA GLU A 194 15.73 -5.25 -9.25
C GLU A 194 15.30 -4.03 -10.04
N HIS A 195 14.35 -4.19 -10.94
CA HIS A 195 13.74 -3.09 -11.69
C HIS A 195 12.25 -3.33 -11.84
N THR A 196 11.46 -2.33 -11.52
CA THR A 196 10.01 -2.34 -11.68
C THR A 196 9.57 -1.10 -12.48
N ILE A 197 8.73 -1.34 -13.46
CA ILE A 197 8.02 -0.31 -14.22
C ILE A 197 6.57 -0.40 -13.77
N THR A 198 6.03 0.71 -13.28
CA THR A 198 4.60 0.81 -12.94
C THR A 198 3.95 1.84 -13.85
N ASP A 199 2.89 1.42 -14.52
CA ASP A 199 1.97 2.29 -15.26
C ASP A 199 0.65 2.30 -14.48
N ILE A 200 0.22 3.47 -14.00
CA ILE A 200 -0.95 3.60 -13.15
C ILE A 200 -1.85 4.73 -13.65
N GLN A 201 -3.12 4.41 -13.82
CA GLN A 201 -4.17 5.36 -14.11
C GLN A 201 -5.25 5.26 -13.06
N VAL A 202 -5.68 6.40 -12.54
CA VAL A 202 -6.80 6.53 -11.59
C VAL A 202 -7.73 7.60 -12.09
N LEU A 203 -9.02 7.31 -12.05
CA LEU A 203 -10.09 8.27 -12.19
C LEU A 203 -11.12 8.00 -11.08
N ASP A 204 -11.28 8.98 -10.21
CA ASP A 204 -12.18 8.96 -9.05
C ASP A 204 -13.10 10.17 -9.16
N ILE A 205 -14.41 9.94 -9.23
CA ILE A 205 -15.41 10.97 -9.42
C ILE A 205 -16.47 10.84 -8.33
N ASP A 206 -16.67 11.90 -7.57
CA ASP A 206 -17.72 12.00 -6.57
C ASP A 206 -18.82 12.95 -7.06
N GLU A 207 -20.07 12.53 -6.86
CA GLU A 207 -21.29 13.21 -7.35
C GLU A 207 -21.20 13.60 -8.83
N PRO A 208 -21.15 12.63 -9.75
CA PRO A 208 -20.96 12.88 -11.20
C PRO A 208 -21.96 13.85 -11.81
N TRP A 209 -23.18 13.94 -11.27
CA TRP A 209 -24.24 14.86 -11.71
C TRP A 209 -23.99 16.33 -11.31
N SER A 210 -23.03 16.60 -10.44
CA SER A 210 -22.73 17.92 -9.89
C SER A 210 -21.55 18.58 -10.62
N GLY A 211 -21.47 19.90 -10.54
CA GLY A 211 -20.35 20.67 -11.08
C GLY A 211 -20.43 20.98 -12.56
N SER A 212 -19.60 21.94 -13.00
CA SER A 212 -19.56 22.45 -14.37
C SER A 212 -18.46 21.84 -15.24
N SER A 213 -17.60 21.00 -14.67
CA SER A 213 -16.42 20.45 -15.36
C SER A 213 -16.69 19.19 -16.17
N GLY A 214 -17.87 18.56 -16.00
CA GLY A 214 -18.18 17.24 -16.55
C GLY A 214 -17.56 16.06 -15.78
N PHE A 215 -16.86 16.34 -14.67
CA PHE A 215 -16.24 15.38 -13.77
C PHE A 215 -16.80 15.45 -12.34
N GLY A 216 -18.08 15.75 -12.19
CA GLY A 216 -18.73 15.81 -10.88
C GLY A 216 -18.33 17.00 -10.00
N ALA A 217 -18.75 16.93 -8.75
CA ALA A 217 -18.41 17.94 -7.73
C ALA A 217 -16.93 17.87 -7.33
N ASN A 218 -16.43 16.64 -7.19
CA ASN A 218 -15.04 16.35 -6.86
C ASN A 218 -14.52 15.22 -7.74
N TYR A 219 -13.30 15.33 -8.18
CA TYR A 219 -12.65 14.27 -8.93
C TYR A 219 -11.16 14.25 -8.66
N ASP A 220 -10.55 13.09 -8.85
CA ASP A 220 -9.10 12.90 -8.94
C ASP A 220 -8.78 12.12 -10.22
N TYR A 221 -7.83 12.63 -10.98
CA TYR A 221 -7.34 11.98 -12.18
C TYR A 221 -5.83 12.10 -12.27
N TYR A 222 -5.16 10.98 -12.40
CA TYR A 222 -3.76 10.95 -12.80
C TYR A 222 -3.44 9.71 -13.62
N ASN A 223 -2.52 9.89 -14.56
CA ASN A 223 -1.93 8.83 -15.35
C ASN A 223 -0.42 8.97 -15.27
N ALA A 224 0.24 8.07 -14.55
CA ALA A 224 1.64 8.19 -14.23
C ALA A 224 2.40 6.90 -14.54
N LYS A 225 3.57 7.06 -15.18
CA LYS A 225 4.51 5.98 -15.38
C LYS A 225 5.75 6.22 -14.54
N THR A 226 6.03 5.32 -13.61
CA THR A 226 7.13 5.42 -12.66
C THR A 226 8.04 4.21 -12.73
N TYR A 227 9.31 4.39 -12.36
CA TYR A 227 10.32 3.35 -12.40
C TYR A 227 11.04 3.32 -11.06
N PHE A 228 11.24 2.15 -10.52
CA PHE A 228 12.00 1.98 -9.29
C PHE A 228 12.67 0.62 -9.22
N GLY A 229 13.65 0.53 -8.36
CA GLY A 229 14.38 -0.71 -8.20
C GLY A 229 15.55 -0.54 -7.24
N ALA A 230 16.48 -1.50 -7.30
CA ALA A 230 17.65 -1.47 -6.46
C ALA A 230 18.80 -2.28 -7.03
N PHE A 231 20.01 -1.88 -6.64
CA PHE A 231 21.21 -2.71 -6.70
C PHE A 231 21.60 -3.11 -5.28
N TYR A 232 22.01 -4.34 -5.09
CA TYR A 232 22.52 -4.77 -3.80
C TYR A 232 23.71 -5.70 -3.90
N LEU A 233 24.54 -5.65 -2.86
CA LEU A 233 25.65 -6.56 -2.64
C LEU A 233 25.60 -6.98 -1.16
N GLN A 234 25.73 -8.29 -0.94
CA GLN A 234 25.73 -8.87 0.40
C GLN A 234 26.80 -9.95 0.48
N ASP A 235 27.54 -9.97 1.59
CA ASP A 235 28.45 -11.06 1.95
C ASP A 235 28.04 -11.66 3.29
N ARG A 236 27.95 -12.99 3.31
CA ARG A 236 27.83 -13.78 4.51
C ARG A 236 29.13 -14.54 4.71
N ILE A 237 29.80 -14.23 5.83
CA ILE A 237 31.10 -14.80 6.22
C ILE A 237 30.87 -15.72 7.41
N ILE A 238 31.39 -16.95 7.35
CA ILE A 238 31.40 -17.89 8.47
C ILE A 238 32.85 -18.06 8.91
N PHE A 239 33.12 -17.67 10.15
CA PHE A 239 34.46 -17.72 10.73
C PHE A 239 34.38 -18.24 12.19
N GLU A 240 35.04 -19.33 12.49
CA GLU A 240 35.11 -19.95 13.84
C GLU A 240 33.74 -20.07 14.53
N GLY A 241 32.71 -20.49 13.79
CA GLY A 241 31.33 -20.59 14.28
C GLY A 241 30.56 -19.27 14.30
N MET A 242 31.21 -18.12 14.24
CA MET A 242 30.57 -16.82 14.08
C MET A 242 30.07 -16.65 12.65
N THR A 243 28.88 -16.09 12.49
CA THR A 243 28.34 -15.68 11.20
C THR A 243 28.23 -14.17 11.14
N LEU A 244 28.87 -13.56 10.16
CA LEU A 244 28.81 -12.13 9.87
C LEU A 244 28.06 -11.93 8.54
N ASN A 245 27.04 -11.06 8.52
CA ASN A 245 26.34 -10.64 7.33
C ASN A 245 26.55 -9.14 7.15
N ILE A 246 27.10 -8.75 6.00
CA ILE A 246 27.28 -7.35 5.64
C ILE A 246 26.60 -7.14 4.29
N GLY A 247 25.80 -6.10 4.17
CA GLY A 247 25.10 -5.80 2.94
C GLY A 247 24.96 -4.31 2.71
N LEU A 248 24.90 -3.97 1.44
CA LEU A 248 24.63 -2.63 0.96
C LEU A 248 23.59 -2.71 -0.14
N ARG A 249 22.50 -1.95 0.00
CA ARG A 249 21.47 -1.83 -1.01
C ARG A 249 21.33 -0.35 -1.39
N ASN A 250 21.27 -0.07 -2.67
CA ASN A 250 20.97 1.25 -3.20
C ASN A 250 19.61 1.19 -3.91
N ASP A 251 18.59 1.73 -3.26
CA ASP A 251 17.25 1.87 -3.82
C ASP A 251 17.21 3.14 -4.69
N TYR A 252 16.57 3.07 -5.86
CA TYR A 252 16.32 4.21 -6.71
C TYR A 252 14.86 4.32 -7.12
N TRP A 253 14.41 5.55 -7.36
CA TRP A 253 13.07 5.87 -7.79
C TRP A 253 13.06 7.05 -8.76
N ILE A 254 12.40 6.85 -9.89
CA ILE A 254 12.13 7.86 -10.93
C ILE A 254 10.62 8.11 -10.93
N PRO A 255 10.14 9.23 -10.37
CA PRO A 255 8.70 9.51 -10.28
C PRO A 255 8.00 9.63 -11.65
N GLY A 256 8.74 9.93 -12.70
CA GLY A 256 8.25 9.95 -14.08
C GLY A 256 7.84 11.33 -14.59
N ARG A 257 7.47 11.36 -15.86
CA ARG A 257 7.19 12.61 -16.59
C ARG A 257 6.02 13.39 -16.01
N TYR A 258 4.99 12.69 -15.52
CA TYR A 258 3.83 13.34 -14.91
C TYR A 258 4.22 14.29 -13.77
N VAL A 259 5.19 13.89 -12.94
CA VAL A 259 5.75 14.72 -11.87
C VAL A 259 6.64 15.82 -12.46
N GLU A 260 7.51 15.49 -13.42
CA GLU A 260 8.42 16.47 -14.03
C GLU A 260 7.65 17.59 -14.72
N ASP A 261 6.57 17.26 -15.44
CA ASP A 261 5.70 18.24 -16.10
C ASP A 261 5.02 19.15 -15.09
N ALA A 262 4.50 18.57 -13.98
CA ALA A 262 3.90 19.36 -12.91
C ALA A 262 4.91 20.31 -12.22
N ILE A 263 6.13 19.83 -11.97
CA ILE A 263 7.23 20.64 -11.40
C ILE A 263 7.61 21.78 -12.35
N ASN A 264 7.67 21.53 -13.66
CA ASN A 264 8.06 22.50 -14.68
C ASN A 264 6.95 23.51 -15.02
N ASP A 265 5.70 23.21 -14.65
CA ASP A 265 4.57 24.14 -14.85
C ASP A 265 4.65 25.34 -13.89
N THR A 266 5.21 26.45 -14.40
CA THR A 266 5.33 27.70 -13.64
C THR A 266 3.99 28.38 -13.38
N SER A 267 2.92 27.98 -14.06
CA SER A 267 1.56 28.49 -13.84
C SER A 267 0.84 27.83 -12.64
N SER A 268 1.37 26.71 -12.15
CA SER A 268 0.79 25.99 -11.03
C SER A 268 0.80 26.85 -9.76
N ILE A 269 -0.38 26.98 -9.14
CA ILE A 269 -0.55 27.67 -7.84
C ILE A 269 -0.28 26.74 -6.66
N ILE A 270 -0.27 25.43 -6.89
CA ILE A 270 -0.09 24.38 -5.88
C ILE A 270 1.41 24.13 -5.67
N ILE A 271 2.20 24.07 -6.74
CA ILE A 271 3.64 23.81 -6.68
C ILE A 271 4.38 25.15 -6.61
N THR A 272 4.90 25.46 -5.45
CA THR A 272 5.64 26.71 -5.19
C THR A 272 7.04 26.69 -5.77
N GLU A 273 7.67 27.86 -5.96
CA GLU A 273 9.10 27.95 -6.36
C GLU A 273 10.01 27.18 -5.40
N LYS A 274 9.74 27.29 -4.09
CA LYS A 274 10.48 26.53 -3.07
C LYS A 274 10.35 25.01 -3.28
N ALA A 275 9.15 24.53 -3.65
CA ALA A 275 8.95 23.11 -3.94
C ALA A 275 9.74 22.67 -5.17
N ARG A 276 9.83 23.49 -6.23
CA ARG A 276 10.67 23.23 -7.41
C ARG A 276 12.16 23.17 -7.07
N ASP A 277 12.63 24.12 -6.26
CA ASP A 277 14.03 24.13 -5.80
C ASP A 277 14.38 22.91 -4.98
N ILE A 278 13.50 22.45 -4.10
CA ILE A 278 13.69 21.23 -3.31
C ILE A 278 13.79 20.04 -4.26
N PHE A 279 12.85 19.90 -5.20
CA PHE A 279 12.87 18.80 -6.15
C PHE A 279 14.17 18.72 -6.95
N GLN A 280 14.68 19.87 -7.44
CA GLN A 280 15.95 19.94 -8.18
C GLN A 280 17.17 19.58 -7.30
N LYS A 281 17.13 19.88 -6.01
CA LYS A 281 18.22 19.56 -5.07
C LYS A 281 18.23 18.11 -4.62
N GLU A 282 17.05 17.49 -4.51
CA GLU A 282 16.90 16.13 -4.02
C GLU A 282 16.91 15.08 -5.13
N THR A 283 16.91 15.51 -6.39
CA THR A 283 16.97 14.63 -7.55
C THR A 283 18.23 14.90 -8.37
N PHE A 284 18.66 13.92 -9.12
CA PHE A 284 19.73 14.04 -10.11
C PHE A 284 19.29 13.53 -11.48
N ASP A 285 19.90 14.05 -12.53
CA ASP A 285 19.59 13.63 -13.89
C ASP A 285 20.17 12.24 -14.16
N PHE A 286 19.30 11.32 -14.54
CA PHE A 286 19.68 9.97 -14.93
C PHE A 286 19.36 9.74 -16.41
N PRO A 287 20.36 9.47 -17.26
CA PRO A 287 20.17 9.27 -18.70
C PRO A 287 19.55 7.89 -18.97
N TRP A 288 18.24 7.81 -19.06
CA TRP A 288 17.52 6.59 -19.37
C TRP A 288 17.12 6.58 -20.84
N PHE A 289 17.69 5.65 -21.63
CA PHE A 289 17.45 5.52 -23.08
C PHE A 289 17.51 6.85 -23.86
N GLY A 290 18.47 7.72 -23.53
CA GLY A 290 18.68 8.98 -24.23
C GLY A 290 17.86 10.17 -23.73
N ASN A 291 16.91 9.97 -22.84
CA ASN A 291 16.17 11.05 -22.19
C ASN A 291 16.57 11.14 -20.71
N PRO A 292 16.97 12.31 -20.21
CA PRO A 292 17.22 12.48 -18.79
C PRO A 292 15.89 12.42 -18.02
N TYR A 293 15.88 11.65 -16.93
CA TYR A 293 14.81 11.60 -15.93
C TYR A 293 15.36 12.06 -14.59
N LYS A 294 14.51 12.66 -13.78
CA LYS A 294 14.84 13.00 -12.40
C LYS A 294 14.72 11.77 -11.51
N MET A 295 15.80 11.38 -10.86
CA MET A 295 15.90 10.18 -10.02
C MET A 295 16.23 10.54 -8.58
N LYS A 296 15.55 9.90 -7.63
CA LYS A 296 15.93 9.87 -6.22
C LYS A 296 16.64 8.54 -5.93
N ALA A 297 17.61 8.55 -5.03
CA ALA A 297 18.32 7.33 -4.61
C ALA A 297 18.55 7.33 -3.10
N ARG A 298 18.55 6.13 -2.51
CA ARG A 298 18.77 5.93 -1.08
C ARG A 298 19.65 4.71 -0.82
N LEU A 299 20.68 4.92 -0.01
CA LEU A 299 21.60 3.87 0.39
C LEU A 299 21.14 3.26 1.71
N SER A 300 21.04 1.93 1.74
CA SER A 300 20.50 1.13 2.85
C SER A 300 21.53 0.10 3.31
N PRO A 301 22.42 0.44 4.27
CA PRO A 301 23.38 -0.50 4.85
C PRO A 301 22.66 -1.51 5.75
N ARG A 302 23.20 -2.72 5.81
CA ARG A 302 22.73 -3.82 6.67
C ARG A 302 23.91 -4.55 7.26
N PHE A 303 23.81 -4.84 8.53
CA PHE A 303 24.83 -5.55 9.29
C PHE A 303 24.17 -6.56 10.24
N GLY A 304 24.68 -7.76 10.30
CA GLY A 304 24.22 -8.77 11.23
C GLY A 304 25.39 -9.63 11.69
N ILE A 305 25.45 -9.90 12.97
CA ILE A 305 26.43 -10.80 13.56
C ILE A 305 25.70 -11.82 14.43
N SER A 306 26.12 -13.07 14.37
CA SER A 306 25.62 -14.15 15.20
C SER A 306 26.82 -14.95 15.70
N HIS A 307 26.92 -15.11 17.02
CA HIS A 307 28.06 -15.76 17.67
C HIS A 307 27.55 -16.81 18.65
N PRO A 308 27.95 -18.09 18.54
CA PRO A 308 27.73 -19.08 19.58
C PRO A 308 28.61 -18.76 20.80
N ILE A 309 27.97 -18.48 21.94
CA ILE A 309 28.64 -18.22 23.20
C ILE A 309 28.97 -19.54 23.91
N THR A 310 28.05 -20.50 23.79
CA THR A 310 28.18 -21.88 24.24
C THR A 310 27.66 -22.83 23.18
N ASP A 311 27.75 -24.13 23.40
CA ASP A 311 27.16 -25.15 22.51
C ASP A 311 25.65 -25.04 22.42
N ASN A 312 25.01 -24.38 23.38
CA ASN A 312 23.56 -24.23 23.47
C ASN A 312 23.07 -22.80 23.29
N ASP A 313 23.95 -21.80 23.34
CA ASP A 313 23.60 -20.38 23.31
C ASP A 313 24.17 -19.67 22.11
N VAL A 314 23.33 -18.96 21.39
CA VAL A 314 23.71 -18.09 20.28
C VAL A 314 23.22 -16.69 20.56
N LEU A 315 24.17 -15.74 20.65
CA LEU A 315 23.86 -14.30 20.67
C LEU A 315 23.87 -13.76 19.25
N TYR A 316 22.93 -12.89 18.93
CA TYR A 316 22.93 -12.19 17.67
C TYR A 316 22.54 -10.72 17.81
N PHE A 317 23.09 -9.93 16.91
CA PHE A 317 22.76 -8.52 16.74
C PHE A 317 22.49 -8.24 15.26
N TYR A 318 21.50 -7.43 15.00
CA TYR A 318 21.15 -6.98 13.65
C TYR A 318 20.94 -5.45 13.63
N TYR A 319 21.46 -4.83 12.60
CA TYR A 319 21.24 -3.43 12.25
C TYR A 319 20.92 -3.30 10.78
N GLY A 320 19.92 -2.49 10.42
CA GLY A 320 19.59 -2.29 9.01
C GLY A 320 18.75 -1.07 8.72
N HIS A 321 18.96 -0.52 7.54
CA HIS A 321 18.12 0.50 6.95
C HIS A 321 17.20 -0.12 5.90
N PHE A 322 15.95 0.35 5.88
CA PHE A 322 14.92 -0.06 4.93
C PHE A 322 14.26 1.17 4.35
N SER A 323 14.01 1.12 3.05
CA SER A 323 13.33 2.17 2.30
C SER A 323 12.01 1.66 1.77
N GLN A 324 10.96 2.49 1.82
CA GLN A 324 9.64 2.19 1.27
C GLN A 324 9.13 3.40 0.49
N LEU A 325 8.74 3.19 -0.77
CA LEU A 325 8.15 4.24 -1.59
C LEU A 325 6.87 4.81 -0.95
N PRO A 326 6.59 6.11 -1.14
CA PRO A 326 5.30 6.69 -0.75
C PRO A 326 4.15 6.02 -1.51
N THR A 327 2.96 6.06 -0.94
CA THR A 327 1.75 5.71 -1.67
C THR A 327 1.60 6.62 -2.89
N PHE A 328 1.35 6.06 -4.06
CA PHE A 328 1.33 6.83 -5.32
C PHE A 328 0.29 7.94 -5.32
N GLN A 329 -0.87 7.73 -4.71
CA GLN A 329 -1.86 8.79 -4.51
C GLN A 329 -1.27 10.01 -3.80
N TYR A 330 -0.42 9.82 -2.79
CA TYR A 330 0.20 10.94 -2.06
C TYR A 330 1.21 11.72 -2.91
N VAL A 331 1.68 11.13 -4.00
CA VAL A 331 2.62 11.77 -4.93
C VAL A 331 1.88 12.42 -6.09
N TYR A 332 0.94 11.71 -6.72
CA TYR A 332 0.39 12.05 -8.02
C TYR A 332 -0.97 12.75 -7.97
N ALA A 333 -1.75 12.58 -6.86
CA ALA A 333 -3.10 13.11 -6.79
C ALA A 333 -3.11 14.63 -7.05
N LYS A 334 -3.88 15.05 -8.05
CA LYS A 334 -4.20 16.46 -8.37
C LYS A 334 -3.02 17.43 -8.56
N ILE A 335 -1.78 16.94 -8.74
CA ILE A 335 -0.65 17.85 -8.90
C ILE A 335 -0.71 18.67 -10.19
N ASN A 336 -1.44 18.19 -11.22
CA ASN A 336 -1.68 18.88 -12.48
C ASN A 336 -3.05 19.59 -12.54
N SER A 337 -3.82 19.62 -11.47
CA SER A 337 -5.12 20.27 -11.44
C SER A 337 -4.97 21.80 -11.29
N LYS A 338 -5.88 22.54 -11.94
CA LYS A 338 -5.96 24.01 -11.79
C LYS A 338 -6.65 24.44 -10.49
N ALA A 339 -6.67 23.59 -9.48
CA ALA A 339 -7.20 23.86 -8.12
C ALA A 339 -8.65 24.35 -8.06
N GLN A 340 -9.50 23.93 -8.99
CA GLN A 340 -10.93 24.26 -8.95
C GLN A 340 -11.77 23.26 -8.14
N SER A 341 -11.14 22.16 -7.71
CA SER A 341 -11.80 21.12 -6.92
C SER A 341 -11.81 21.45 -5.44
N THR A 342 -12.92 21.17 -4.78
CA THR A 342 -13.07 21.25 -3.31
C THR A 342 -12.39 20.09 -2.58
N TYR A 343 -11.73 19.20 -3.31
CA TYR A 343 -11.08 18.04 -2.72
C TYR A 343 -9.93 18.44 -1.80
N GLN A 344 -9.74 17.61 -0.76
CA GLN A 344 -9.16 18.10 0.46
C GLN A 344 -7.65 18.05 0.53
N VAL A 345 -7.00 17.09 -0.19
CA VAL A 345 -5.54 16.91 -0.07
C VAL A 345 -4.89 16.66 -1.43
N PHE A 346 -3.88 17.43 -1.75
CA PHE A 346 -3.09 17.34 -2.97
C PHE A 346 -1.88 16.43 -2.77
N GLY A 347 -1.50 15.72 -3.81
CA GLY A 347 -0.24 15.02 -3.87
C GLY A 347 0.96 15.96 -3.80
N ASN A 348 2.11 15.42 -3.42
CA ASN A 348 3.35 16.17 -3.36
C ASN A 348 4.46 15.44 -4.11
N PRO A 349 4.94 15.99 -5.25
CA PRO A 349 6.02 15.40 -6.02
C PRO A 349 7.37 15.35 -5.27
N ASN A 350 7.50 16.10 -4.18
CA ASN A 350 8.71 16.12 -3.35
C ASN A 350 8.76 15.01 -2.30
N LEU A 351 7.72 14.20 -2.15
CA LEU A 351 7.76 13.12 -1.18
C LEU A 351 8.97 12.22 -1.39
N ASN A 352 9.61 11.89 -0.29
CA ASN A 352 10.72 10.95 -0.21
C ASN A 352 10.24 9.58 0.27
N PRO A 353 10.92 8.49 -0.11
CA PRO A 353 10.65 7.19 0.48
C PRO A 353 10.82 7.21 1.99
N LYS A 354 9.88 6.57 2.69
CA LYS A 354 9.97 6.34 4.14
C LYS A 354 11.20 5.51 4.47
N THR A 355 11.84 5.81 5.59
CA THR A 355 13.02 5.09 6.07
C THR A 355 12.75 4.47 7.43
N THR A 356 13.05 3.19 7.56
CA THR A 356 13.08 2.52 8.86
C THR A 356 14.53 2.14 9.19
N VAL A 357 15.00 2.56 10.36
CA VAL A 357 16.25 2.11 10.94
C VAL A 357 15.92 1.13 12.06
N GLN A 358 16.42 -0.09 11.95
CA GLN A 358 16.09 -1.18 12.86
C GLN A 358 17.34 -1.70 13.56
N TYR A 359 17.19 -1.92 14.85
CA TYR A 359 18.17 -2.61 15.71
C TYR A 359 17.49 -3.80 16.36
N GLU A 360 18.16 -4.94 16.39
CA GLU A 360 17.74 -6.14 17.12
C GLU A 360 18.91 -6.73 17.87
N LEU A 361 18.65 -7.15 19.10
CA LEU A 361 19.56 -7.95 19.92
C LEU A 361 18.78 -9.15 20.44
N GLY A 362 19.32 -10.33 20.25
CA GLY A 362 18.63 -11.53 20.69
C GLY A 362 19.57 -12.63 21.13
N VAL A 363 19.03 -13.51 21.95
CA VAL A 363 19.69 -14.74 22.39
C VAL A 363 18.78 -15.92 22.09
N LYS A 364 19.37 -16.98 21.55
CA LYS A 364 18.71 -18.25 21.30
C LYS A 364 19.36 -19.30 22.16
N HIS A 365 18.56 -19.92 23.05
CA HIS A 365 18.98 -20.96 23.97
C HIS A 365 18.33 -22.28 23.62
N ARG A 366 19.12 -23.34 23.54
CA ARG A 366 18.67 -24.70 23.34
C ARG A 366 18.74 -25.45 24.68
N PHE A 367 17.59 -25.70 25.31
CA PHE A 367 17.53 -26.50 26.56
C PHE A 367 17.79 -27.99 26.29
N SER A 368 17.33 -28.47 25.16
CA SER A 368 17.50 -29.86 24.68
C SER A 368 17.39 -29.90 23.15
N GLU A 369 17.53 -31.08 22.54
CA GLU A 369 17.30 -31.27 21.10
C GLU A 369 15.87 -30.89 20.67
N ASP A 370 14.92 -30.99 21.59
CA ASP A 370 13.50 -30.79 21.39
C ASP A 370 12.97 -29.43 21.90
N GLN A 371 13.83 -28.62 22.54
CA GLN A 371 13.38 -27.38 23.23
C GLN A 371 14.31 -26.23 22.93
N VAL A 372 13.76 -25.17 22.32
CA VAL A 372 14.48 -23.95 21.98
C VAL A 372 13.67 -22.74 22.42
N LEU A 373 14.33 -21.82 23.12
CA LEU A 373 13.82 -20.50 23.45
C LEU A 373 14.64 -19.44 22.72
N GLU A 374 13.94 -18.53 22.05
CA GLU A 374 14.54 -17.33 21.48
C GLU A 374 13.95 -16.10 22.17
N LEU A 375 14.80 -15.24 22.69
CA LEU A 375 14.43 -13.95 23.26
C LEU A 375 15.10 -12.87 22.44
N LYS A 376 14.34 -11.87 21.99
CA LYS A 376 14.88 -10.72 21.27
C LYS A 376 14.24 -9.42 21.72
N ALA A 377 15.04 -8.38 21.77
CA ALA A 377 14.61 -7.00 21.90
C ALA A 377 14.84 -6.28 20.57
N TYR A 378 13.92 -5.42 20.17
CA TYR A 378 14.05 -4.64 18.96
C TYR A 378 13.68 -3.18 19.18
N TRP A 379 14.27 -2.34 18.32
CA TRP A 379 14.00 -0.93 18.22
C TRP A 379 13.95 -0.53 16.74
N LYS A 380 12.87 0.16 16.34
CA LYS A 380 12.65 0.64 14.98
C LYS A 380 12.32 2.12 15.04
N ASP A 381 13.16 2.95 14.43
CA ASP A 381 12.86 4.36 14.17
C ASP A 381 12.42 4.50 12.73
N MET A 382 11.24 5.07 12.53
CA MET A 382 10.59 5.24 11.23
C MET A 382 10.48 6.72 10.93
N PHE A 383 11.14 7.18 9.87
CA PHE A 383 11.23 8.57 9.45
C PHE A 383 10.55 8.79 8.10
N ASP A 384 10.33 10.04 7.78
CA ASP A 384 9.75 10.47 6.51
C ASP A 384 8.31 9.95 6.34
N TYR A 385 7.54 9.80 7.44
CA TYR A 385 6.13 9.47 7.37
C TYR A 385 5.34 10.62 6.77
N GLU A 386 4.36 10.29 5.94
CA GLU A 386 3.51 11.27 5.31
C GLU A 386 2.48 11.82 6.31
N THR A 387 2.27 13.12 6.23
CA THR A 387 1.19 13.83 6.94
C THR A 387 0.65 14.94 6.06
N SER A 388 -0.61 15.31 6.26
CA SER A 388 -1.20 16.46 5.57
C SER A 388 -0.84 17.76 6.28
N GLN A 389 -0.50 18.79 5.51
CA GLN A 389 -0.27 20.14 6.02
C GLN A 389 -0.96 21.15 5.12
N THR A 390 -1.48 22.23 5.74
CA THR A 390 -2.06 23.35 5.01
C THR A 390 -0.95 24.25 4.46
N ILE A 391 -0.96 24.47 3.16
CA ILE A 391 -0.07 25.42 2.49
C ILE A 391 -0.86 26.61 1.94
N ARG A 392 -0.18 27.72 1.78
CA ARG A 392 -0.72 28.92 1.12
C ARG A 392 0.17 29.23 -0.09
N PRO A 393 -0.44 29.61 -1.24
CA PRO A 393 0.33 30.04 -2.41
C PRO A 393 1.22 31.22 -2.04
N SER A 394 2.44 31.23 -2.58
CA SER A 394 3.38 32.37 -2.42
C SER A 394 2.96 33.59 -3.23
N ASN A 395 2.13 33.42 -4.25
CA ASN A 395 1.65 34.49 -5.10
C ASN A 395 0.56 35.31 -4.37
N PRO A 396 0.76 36.63 -4.15
CA PRO A 396 -0.21 37.47 -3.44
C PRO A 396 -1.63 37.45 -4.01
N LYS A 397 -1.77 37.24 -5.33
CA LYS A 397 -3.07 37.12 -5.99
C LYS A 397 -3.91 35.95 -5.46
N TYR A 398 -3.26 34.88 -5.01
CA TYR A 398 -3.89 33.65 -4.53
C TYR A 398 -3.67 33.44 -3.02
N ALA A 399 -3.16 34.43 -2.29
CA ALA A 399 -2.85 34.33 -0.87
C ALA A 399 -4.07 34.06 0.02
N HIS A 400 -5.29 34.32 -0.50
CA HIS A 400 -6.56 33.99 0.16
C HIS A 400 -6.94 32.50 0.07
N LEU A 401 -6.30 31.76 -0.83
CA LEU A 401 -6.50 30.32 -0.96
C LEU A 401 -5.60 29.54 0.00
N SER A 402 -6.06 28.41 0.44
CA SER A 402 -5.26 27.44 1.20
C SER A 402 -5.54 26.03 0.69
N PHE A 403 -4.49 25.20 0.66
CA PHE A 403 -4.55 23.82 0.21
C PHE A 403 -3.96 22.90 1.27
N ASN A 404 -4.51 21.71 1.39
CA ASN A 404 -3.86 20.65 2.15
C ASN A 404 -3.03 19.80 1.20
N MET A 405 -1.81 19.48 1.57
CA MET A 405 -0.86 18.71 0.77
C MET A 405 -0.10 17.73 1.65
N TYR A 406 0.32 16.61 1.10
CA TYR A 406 1.12 15.63 1.82
C TYR A 406 2.58 16.05 1.94
N PHE A 407 3.20 15.79 3.11
CA PHE A 407 4.60 16.07 3.42
C PHE A 407 5.22 14.94 4.24
N ASN A 408 6.52 14.72 4.10
CA ASN A 408 7.32 13.86 5.00
C ASN A 408 7.65 14.64 6.27
N ALA A 409 6.72 14.78 7.18
CA ALA A 409 6.90 15.59 8.40
C ALA A 409 6.61 14.82 9.69
N ASP A 410 6.27 13.56 9.59
CA ASP A 410 5.99 12.70 10.73
C ASP A 410 7.02 11.59 10.90
N TYR A 411 7.00 11.02 12.09
CA TYR A 411 7.84 9.88 12.47
C TYR A 411 7.03 8.94 13.37
N ALA A 412 7.49 7.70 13.43
CA ALA A 412 7.01 6.72 14.39
C ALA A 412 8.18 5.90 14.96
N ARG A 413 7.97 5.31 16.12
CA ARG A 413 8.95 4.48 16.81
C ARG A 413 8.26 3.24 17.34
N ALA A 414 8.80 2.07 17.04
CA ALA A 414 8.36 0.81 17.60
C ALA A 414 9.50 0.16 18.39
N ARG A 415 9.22 -0.29 19.58
CA ARG A 415 10.18 -0.98 20.46
C ARG A 415 9.46 -2.10 21.18
N GLY A 416 10.14 -3.23 21.34
CA GLY A 416 9.51 -4.37 21.97
C GLY A 416 10.45 -5.51 22.28
N ILE A 417 9.86 -6.50 22.93
CA ILE A 417 10.51 -7.76 23.30
C ILE A 417 9.65 -8.89 22.72
N GLU A 418 10.30 -9.85 22.10
CA GLU A 418 9.66 -11.08 21.63
C GLU A 418 10.30 -12.29 22.33
N ALA A 419 9.46 -13.26 22.70
CA ALA A 419 9.86 -14.56 23.18
C ALA A 419 9.20 -15.65 22.34
N ILE A 420 10.00 -16.54 21.76
CA ILE A 420 9.55 -17.66 20.95
C ILE A 420 10.02 -18.95 21.61
N LEU A 421 9.08 -19.77 22.10
CA LEU A 421 9.37 -21.07 22.65
C LEU A 421 8.84 -22.15 21.72
N LYS A 422 9.75 -22.99 21.22
CA LYS A 422 9.41 -24.20 20.48
C LYS A 422 9.81 -25.40 21.31
N SER A 423 8.86 -26.26 21.63
CA SER A 423 9.09 -27.41 22.50
C SER A 423 8.31 -28.63 22.02
N ARG A 424 9.00 -29.77 21.92
CA ARG A 424 8.37 -31.08 21.87
C ARG A 424 8.27 -31.60 23.29
N LEU A 425 7.08 -31.46 23.88
CA LEU A 425 6.77 -31.99 25.21
C LEU A 425 6.34 -33.43 25.07
N LEU A 426 7.06 -34.36 25.65
CA LEU A 426 6.83 -35.78 25.46
C LEU A 426 6.90 -36.16 23.96
N THR A 427 6.88 -37.42 23.61
CA THR A 427 7.06 -37.87 22.21
C THR A 427 5.98 -37.35 21.25
N ASN A 428 4.86 -36.87 21.75
CA ASN A 428 3.63 -36.70 20.97
C ASN A 428 3.08 -35.26 20.94
N TRP A 429 3.59 -34.38 21.80
CA TRP A 429 3.09 -33.00 21.90
C TRP A 429 4.12 -32.01 21.35
N TYR A 430 3.68 -31.14 20.48
CA TYR A 430 4.47 -30.00 20.00
C TYR A 430 3.80 -28.69 20.41
N VAL A 431 4.56 -27.79 21.02
CA VAL A 431 4.13 -26.45 21.45
C VAL A 431 4.98 -25.40 20.73
N ASP A 432 4.32 -24.44 20.08
CA ASP A 432 4.95 -23.24 19.56
C ASP A 432 4.24 -22.04 20.21
N LEU A 433 4.94 -21.36 21.12
CA LEU A 433 4.45 -20.20 21.84
C LEU A 433 5.22 -18.97 21.36
N ASN A 434 4.51 -17.98 20.86
CA ASN A 434 5.04 -16.69 20.47
C ASN A 434 4.42 -15.61 21.36
N PHE A 435 5.25 -14.89 22.07
CA PHE A 435 4.90 -13.76 22.91
C PHE A 435 5.55 -12.51 22.35
N ASN A 436 4.80 -11.46 22.13
CA ASN A 436 5.32 -10.15 21.73
C ASN A 436 4.71 -9.06 22.62
N TYR A 437 5.58 -8.29 23.25
CA TYR A 437 5.23 -7.06 23.93
C TYR A 437 5.89 -5.89 23.20
N SER A 438 5.08 -4.94 22.71
CA SER A 438 5.57 -3.80 21.94
C SER A 438 4.89 -2.50 22.35
N ILE A 439 5.59 -1.41 22.14
CA ILE A 439 5.08 -0.05 22.30
C ILE A 439 5.37 0.68 21.01
N VAL A 440 4.31 1.21 20.39
CA VAL A 440 4.42 2.00 19.16
C VAL A 440 3.93 3.41 19.42
N THR A 441 4.87 4.36 19.31
CA THR A 441 4.62 5.78 19.51
C THR A 441 4.95 6.57 18.25
N GLY A 442 4.35 7.72 18.08
CA GLY A 442 4.62 8.60 16.95
C GLY A 442 3.80 9.88 17.04
N LYS A 443 3.81 10.65 15.97
CA LYS A 443 3.13 11.94 15.93
C LYS A 443 1.73 11.82 15.32
N SER A 444 1.57 11.09 14.23
CA SER A 444 0.29 10.87 13.55
C SER A 444 0.09 9.40 13.23
N SER A 445 -1.13 8.90 13.46
CA SER A 445 -1.50 7.51 13.15
C SER A 445 -1.91 7.33 11.68
N SER A 446 -2.35 8.42 11.04
CA SER A 446 -2.76 8.47 9.65
C SER A 446 -2.27 9.77 9.00
N PRO A 447 -1.95 9.77 7.71
CA PRO A 447 -1.61 11.00 6.97
C PRO A 447 -2.71 12.06 6.99
N LEU A 448 -3.96 11.68 7.23
CA LEU A 448 -5.11 12.59 7.28
C LEU A 448 -5.40 13.16 8.68
N ASP A 449 -4.72 12.70 9.71
CA ASP A 449 -5.02 13.11 11.10
C ASP A 449 -5.00 14.63 11.29
N ASN A 450 -4.04 15.35 10.69
CA ASN A 450 -3.98 16.81 10.79
C ASN A 450 -5.19 17.48 10.13
N LEU A 451 -5.69 16.94 9.02
CA LEU A 451 -6.89 17.44 8.37
C LEU A 451 -8.12 17.23 9.27
N LEU A 452 -8.23 16.07 9.90
CA LEU A 452 -9.34 15.76 10.81
C LEU A 452 -9.30 16.63 12.08
N VAL A 453 -8.12 16.97 12.58
CA VAL A 453 -7.94 17.93 13.67
C VAL A 453 -8.40 19.32 13.25
N GLN A 454 -7.99 19.80 12.07
CA GLN A 454 -8.42 21.10 11.54
C GLN A 454 -9.94 21.18 11.30
N ALA A 455 -10.55 20.07 10.91
CA ALA A 455 -11.99 19.93 10.73
C ALA A 455 -12.77 19.76 12.05
N GLY A 456 -12.08 19.76 13.21
CA GLY A 456 -12.69 19.55 14.52
C GLY A 456 -13.23 18.13 14.77
N ARG A 457 -12.85 17.17 13.91
CA ARG A 457 -13.27 15.76 14.02
C ARG A 457 -12.36 14.92 14.90
N LEU A 458 -11.14 15.36 15.12
CA LEU A 458 -10.18 14.77 16.07
C LEU A 458 -9.69 15.86 17.04
N SER A 459 -9.39 15.45 18.27
CA SER A 459 -8.75 16.34 19.24
C SER A 459 -7.34 16.71 18.78
N GLU A 460 -6.89 17.91 19.13
CA GLU A 460 -5.49 18.32 18.92
C GLU A 460 -4.54 17.27 19.52
N LYS A 461 -3.52 16.94 18.75
CA LYS A 461 -2.50 16.01 19.20
C LYS A 461 -1.51 16.72 20.13
N PRO A 462 -1.01 16.03 21.17
CA PRO A 462 0.05 16.57 21.99
C PRO A 462 1.29 16.88 21.15
N LEU A 463 2.07 17.88 21.54
CA LEU A 463 3.34 18.23 20.89
C LEU A 463 4.39 17.10 20.95
N GLY A 464 4.22 16.15 21.88
CA GLY A 464 5.08 14.98 22.05
C GLY A 464 4.56 13.74 21.31
N GLU A 465 5.27 12.63 21.53
CA GLU A 465 4.87 11.32 21.03
C GLU A 465 3.60 10.82 21.73
N SER A 466 2.68 10.26 20.97
CA SER A 466 1.48 9.56 21.47
C SER A 466 1.47 8.11 20.97
N TYR A 467 0.71 7.26 21.67
CA TYR A 467 0.48 5.90 21.16
C TYR A 467 -0.24 5.96 19.81
N MET A 468 0.23 5.13 18.90
CA MET A 468 -0.41 5.04 17.58
C MET A 468 -1.75 4.29 17.70
N SER A 469 -2.73 4.63 16.87
CA SER A 469 -4.06 3.97 16.87
C SER A 469 -3.98 2.47 16.56
N TRP A 470 -2.92 2.03 15.92
CA TRP A 470 -2.63 0.64 15.57
C TRP A 470 -1.62 -0.02 16.53
N ASP A 471 -1.25 0.62 17.65
CA ASP A 471 -0.47 0.01 18.72
C ASP A 471 -1.23 -1.17 19.35
N ARG A 472 -0.57 -2.32 19.40
CA ARG A 472 -1.06 -3.53 20.05
C ARG A 472 0.01 -4.03 21.01
N PRO A 473 -0.06 -3.57 22.26
CA PRO A 473 1.05 -3.79 23.23
C PRO A 473 1.32 -5.26 23.52
N LEU A 474 0.30 -6.11 23.48
CA LEU A 474 0.45 -7.52 23.80
C LEU A 474 -0.15 -8.39 22.69
N HIS A 475 0.66 -9.29 22.16
CA HIS A 475 0.23 -10.32 21.24
C HIS A 475 0.79 -11.67 21.69
N VAL A 476 -0.10 -12.64 21.91
CA VAL A 476 0.26 -14.03 22.26
C VAL A 476 -0.37 -14.96 21.25
N PHE A 477 0.47 -15.79 20.67
CA PHE A 477 0.04 -16.85 19.76
C PHE A 477 0.57 -18.18 20.27
N THR A 478 -0.32 -19.19 20.36
CA THR A 478 0.03 -20.54 20.78
C THR A 478 -0.51 -21.54 19.78
N ASN A 479 0.38 -22.39 19.28
CA ASN A 479 0.01 -23.55 18.49
C ASN A 479 0.34 -24.81 19.29
N LEU A 480 -0.65 -25.64 19.54
CA LEU A 480 -0.52 -26.91 20.24
C LEU A 480 -0.92 -28.03 19.28
N SER A 481 0.00 -28.94 19.01
CA SER A 481 -0.22 -30.08 18.14
C SER A 481 0.01 -31.39 18.90
N TYR A 482 -0.90 -32.34 18.74
CA TYR A 482 -0.76 -33.68 19.27
C TYR A 482 -0.73 -34.70 18.11
N SER A 483 0.27 -35.55 18.11
CA SER A 483 0.40 -36.66 17.15
C SER A 483 0.23 -37.98 17.89
N HIS A 484 -0.83 -38.73 17.56
CA HIS A 484 -1.04 -40.04 18.11
C HIS A 484 -0.01 -41.03 17.54
N PRO A 485 0.78 -41.76 18.36
CA PRO A 485 1.62 -42.83 17.82
C PRO A 485 0.71 -43.93 17.26
N ASN A 486 0.91 -44.28 16.01
CA ASN A 486 0.28 -45.47 15.40
C ASN A 486 0.89 -46.74 15.93
#